data_418bb40410c3c4a38aef2733df62a014
#
_entry.id   418bb40410c3c4a38aef2733df62a014
#
_cell.length_a   1.000
_cell.length_b   1.000
_cell.length_c   1.000
_cell.angle_alpha   90.00
_cell.angle_beta   90.00
_cell.angle_gamma   90.00
#
_symmetry.space_group_name_H-M   'P 1'
#
loop_
_entity.id
_entity.type
_entity.pdbx_description
1 polymer ?
#
loop_
_entity_poly.entity_id
_entity_poly.type
_entity_poly.pdbx_seq_one_letter_code
_entity_poly.pdbx_strand_id
1 'polypeptide(L)'
;MAQVRTRFAPSPSGYLHIGGARTAFFNFLFARHHGGKFILRIEDTDRERSTPEAINAILDAMNWLGLDWDEGPFYQTKRYPLYEEKVQKLLSEGKAYPCVCTPEKLEAKRQLAQKEKRKSMYDGTCRPPEGVIPPLPQDKPYTIRFRSPRDGSTIVNDAVKGDVVFDNRELDDLIIARSDGTPTYNFCVVVDDIDMGITHIIRGDDHLANTPRQILLYQALGDTPPQFAHVPLILGLDKARLSKRHGATSVTVYRDMGYLPEAILNYLVRLGWSHGDQELFSREELIEKFSLESVGKSAGVFNPEKFLWVNFHYLKTRPLSQLAKEIVPYIVAKGYRVPQDKSWLERMIKTLQERAKTLVELVDAASFYLTDDIAIDEKAAKKFLTLEVSRPLSKLIERLSALDEFSEANIESAFSGVLEEFGLSMGKLAQPVRVALTGSTVSPGIHEVIAVLGKERTIRRLQSALERLRS
;
A
#
# COMPACT_ATOMS: atom_id res chain seq x y z
N MET A 1 -16.70 28.71 4.64
CA MET A 1 -16.92 27.25 4.78
C MET A 1 -15.99 26.73 5.87
N ALA A 2 -16.39 25.74 6.65
CA ALA A 2 -15.49 25.09 7.61
C ALA A 2 -14.33 24.41 6.85
N GLN A 3 -13.16 24.38 7.46
CA GLN A 3 -11.99 23.68 6.90
C GLN A 3 -12.30 22.19 6.71
N VAL A 4 -11.98 21.63 5.55
CA VAL A 4 -12.14 20.19 5.29
C VAL A 4 -11.27 19.38 6.25
N ARG A 5 -11.86 18.40 6.89
CA ARG A 5 -11.20 17.47 7.81
C ARG A 5 -11.60 16.04 7.46
N THR A 6 -10.64 15.26 7.00
CA THR A 6 -10.81 13.82 6.71
C THR A 6 -10.01 12.99 7.70
N ARG A 7 -10.28 11.69 7.76
CA ARG A 7 -9.52 10.80 8.62
C ARG A 7 -9.31 9.43 7.98
N PHE A 8 -8.14 8.87 8.24
CA PHE A 8 -7.91 7.43 8.12
C PHE A 8 -7.97 6.81 9.52
N ALA A 9 -8.81 5.81 9.67
CA ALA A 9 -9.13 5.22 10.98
C ALA A 9 -8.97 3.69 10.93
N PRO A 10 -7.71 3.18 10.83
CA PRO A 10 -7.49 1.75 10.75
C PRO A 10 -7.65 1.05 12.11
N SER A 11 -8.28 -0.15 12.09
CA SER A 11 -8.19 -1.09 13.20
C SER A 11 -6.89 -1.88 13.06
N PRO A 12 -6.01 -1.92 14.10
CA PRO A 12 -4.71 -2.57 14.02
C PRO A 12 -4.82 -4.09 14.21
N SER A 13 -5.65 -4.74 13.40
CA SER A 13 -5.84 -6.20 13.38
C SER A 13 -4.88 -6.92 12.43
N GLY A 14 -3.85 -6.23 11.93
CA GLY A 14 -2.84 -6.74 11.01
C GLY A 14 -2.16 -5.63 10.21
N TYR A 15 -1.46 -6.03 9.15
CA TYR A 15 -0.75 -5.08 8.28
C TYR A 15 -1.72 -4.23 7.43
N LEU A 16 -1.26 -3.05 7.03
CA LEU A 16 -2.01 -2.19 6.11
C LEU A 16 -2.16 -2.88 4.74
N HIS A 17 -3.37 -3.32 4.44
CA HIS A 17 -3.67 -3.91 3.14
C HIS A 17 -3.93 -2.84 2.08
N ILE A 18 -3.78 -3.19 0.80
CA ILE A 18 -3.89 -2.24 -0.31
C ILE A 18 -5.25 -1.52 -0.37
N GLY A 19 -6.34 -2.15 0.05
CA GLY A 19 -7.66 -1.48 0.16
C GLY A 19 -7.68 -0.39 1.23
N GLY A 20 -7.04 -0.64 2.39
CA GLY A 20 -6.85 0.37 3.43
C GLY A 20 -5.94 1.51 2.96
N ALA A 21 -4.83 1.19 2.29
CA ALA A 21 -3.92 2.18 1.71
C ALA A 21 -4.62 3.08 0.68
N ARG A 22 -5.48 2.51 -0.19
CA ARG A 22 -6.31 3.30 -1.12
C ARG A 22 -7.25 4.24 -0.37
N THR A 23 -7.92 3.74 0.66
CA THR A 23 -8.82 4.58 1.47
C THR A 23 -8.07 5.70 2.19
N ALA A 24 -6.89 5.41 2.76
CA ALA A 24 -6.02 6.42 3.36
C ALA A 24 -5.62 7.47 2.32
N PHE A 25 -5.23 7.03 1.12
CA PHE A 25 -4.81 7.93 0.05
C PHE A 25 -5.96 8.82 -0.46
N PHE A 26 -7.17 8.29 -0.61
CA PHE A 26 -8.34 9.10 -0.99
C PHE A 26 -8.64 10.19 0.05
N ASN A 27 -8.59 9.87 1.34
CA ASN A 27 -8.74 10.84 2.42
C ASN A 27 -7.62 11.89 2.39
N PHE A 28 -6.37 11.47 2.17
CA PHE A 28 -5.22 12.35 2.03
C PHE A 28 -5.37 13.31 0.83
N LEU A 29 -5.69 12.78 -0.35
CA LEU A 29 -5.85 13.56 -1.57
C LEU A 29 -6.98 14.59 -1.42
N PHE A 30 -8.13 14.17 -0.88
CA PHE A 30 -9.26 15.07 -0.68
C PHE A 30 -8.93 16.19 0.31
N ALA A 31 -8.27 15.87 1.42
CA ALA A 31 -7.82 16.88 2.37
C ALA A 31 -6.84 17.86 1.73
N ARG A 32 -5.81 17.37 1.02
CA ARG A 32 -4.79 18.22 0.37
C ARG A 32 -5.37 19.07 -0.74
N HIS A 33 -6.27 18.53 -1.57
CA HIS A 33 -6.96 19.27 -2.63
C HIS A 33 -7.70 20.50 -2.09
N HIS A 34 -8.36 20.36 -0.94
CA HIS A 34 -9.13 21.44 -0.32
C HIS A 34 -8.35 22.29 0.70
N GLY A 35 -7.03 22.12 0.82
CA GLY A 35 -6.23 22.82 1.85
C GLY A 35 -6.68 22.47 3.28
N GLY A 36 -7.22 21.30 3.47
CA GLY A 36 -7.77 20.78 4.73
C GLY A 36 -6.79 19.98 5.56
N LYS A 37 -7.31 19.25 6.52
CA LYS A 37 -6.55 18.40 7.47
C LYS A 37 -6.82 16.92 7.24
N PHE A 38 -5.75 16.12 7.24
CA PHE A 38 -5.79 14.65 7.23
C PHE A 38 -5.41 14.13 8.60
N ILE A 39 -6.31 13.38 9.24
CA ILE A 39 -6.20 12.93 10.64
C ILE A 39 -5.96 11.43 10.65
N LEU A 40 -5.07 10.96 11.52
CA LEU A 40 -4.86 9.54 11.77
C LEU A 40 -5.43 9.16 13.14
N ARG A 41 -6.35 8.16 13.15
CA ARG A 41 -6.92 7.57 14.36
C ARG A 41 -6.76 6.06 14.34
N ILE A 42 -6.18 5.50 15.38
CA ILE A 42 -6.02 4.07 15.57
C ILE A 42 -7.22 3.54 16.36
N GLU A 43 -8.00 2.64 15.74
CA GLU A 43 -9.19 2.06 16.35
C GLU A 43 -8.82 0.75 17.08
N ASP A 44 -8.17 0.91 18.24
CA ASP A 44 -7.55 -0.13 19.07
C ASP A 44 -8.45 -0.64 20.21
N THR A 45 -9.77 -0.52 20.07
CA THR A 45 -10.74 -0.96 21.10
C THR A 45 -10.78 -2.49 21.29
N ASP A 46 -10.38 -3.27 20.28
CA ASP A 46 -10.16 -4.72 20.39
C ASP A 46 -8.71 -4.96 20.84
N ARG A 47 -8.50 -5.03 22.16
CA ARG A 47 -7.17 -5.14 22.78
C ARG A 47 -6.44 -6.43 22.41
N GLU A 48 -7.15 -7.52 22.15
CA GLU A 48 -6.54 -8.80 21.79
C GLU A 48 -5.88 -8.76 20.41
N ARG A 49 -6.46 -8.01 19.47
CA ARG A 49 -5.95 -7.87 18.10
C ARG A 49 -5.06 -6.66 17.89
N SER A 50 -5.12 -5.68 18.80
CA SER A 50 -4.42 -4.41 18.65
C SER A 50 -3.06 -4.46 19.34
N THR A 51 -2.11 -5.16 18.70
CA THR A 51 -0.74 -5.25 19.23
C THR A 51 0.11 -4.03 18.84
N PRO A 52 1.12 -3.65 19.64
CA PRO A 52 2.06 -2.59 19.27
C PRO A 52 2.74 -2.82 17.93
N GLU A 53 3.05 -4.08 17.57
CA GLU A 53 3.66 -4.45 16.30
C GLU A 53 2.73 -4.16 15.12
N ALA A 54 1.43 -4.46 15.25
CA ALA A 54 0.44 -4.18 14.23
C ALA A 54 0.24 -2.66 14.03
N ILE A 55 0.25 -1.90 15.11
CA ILE A 55 0.19 -0.42 15.06
C ILE A 55 1.43 0.13 14.35
N ASN A 56 2.62 -0.28 14.78
CA ASN A 56 3.88 0.17 14.18
C ASN A 56 3.97 -0.20 12.69
N ALA A 57 3.48 -1.37 12.30
CA ALA A 57 3.45 -1.78 10.89
C ALA A 57 2.52 -0.88 10.04
N ILE A 58 1.41 -0.40 10.59
CA ILE A 58 0.55 0.57 9.90
C ILE A 58 1.26 1.93 9.76
N LEU A 59 1.88 2.42 10.83
CA LEU A 59 2.61 3.69 10.83
C LEU A 59 3.80 3.66 9.86
N ASP A 60 4.57 2.57 9.86
CA ASP A 60 5.68 2.34 8.92
C ASP A 60 5.20 2.35 7.46
N ALA A 61 4.10 1.66 7.18
CA ALA A 61 3.51 1.64 5.84
C ALA A 61 3.01 3.03 5.40
N MET A 62 2.36 3.79 6.29
CA MET A 62 1.91 5.16 6.01
C MET A 62 3.10 6.09 5.73
N ASN A 63 4.15 6.04 6.55
CA ASN A 63 5.37 6.81 6.37
C ASN A 63 6.06 6.46 5.05
N TRP A 64 6.19 5.16 4.73
CA TRP A 64 6.80 4.73 3.48
C TRP A 64 6.03 5.19 2.25
N LEU A 65 4.69 5.22 2.31
CA LEU A 65 3.83 5.77 1.26
C LEU A 65 3.85 7.31 1.22
N GLY A 66 4.48 7.98 2.20
CA GLY A 66 4.47 9.42 2.34
C GLY A 66 3.07 9.99 2.61
N LEU A 67 2.22 9.26 3.32
CA LEU A 67 0.89 9.70 3.72
C LEU A 67 0.95 10.39 5.09
N ASP A 68 1.58 11.57 5.09
CA ASP A 68 1.76 12.36 6.32
C ASP A 68 0.42 12.91 6.80
N TRP A 69 0.13 12.68 8.08
CA TRP A 69 -1.06 13.19 8.76
C TRP A 69 -0.76 14.48 9.51
N ASP A 70 -1.77 15.35 9.59
CA ASP A 70 -1.63 16.65 10.26
C ASP A 70 -1.87 16.55 11.77
N GLU A 71 -2.75 15.62 12.20
CA GLU A 71 -3.12 15.42 13.59
C GLU A 71 -3.20 13.93 13.92
N GLY A 72 -2.77 13.55 15.12
CA GLY A 72 -2.72 12.17 15.57
C GLY A 72 -1.28 11.59 15.58
N PRO A 73 -1.10 10.26 15.71
CA PRO A 73 -2.18 9.27 15.82
C PRO A 73 -2.96 9.38 17.13
N PHE A 74 -4.28 9.44 17.03
CA PHE A 74 -5.17 9.31 18.18
C PHE A 74 -5.48 7.84 18.42
N TYR A 75 -5.58 7.43 19.70
CA TYR A 75 -5.86 6.04 20.09
C TYR A 75 -7.22 5.97 20.80
N GLN A 76 -8.13 5.13 20.36
CA GLN A 76 -9.47 5.01 20.94
C GLN A 76 -9.43 4.54 22.39
N THR A 77 -8.50 3.64 22.74
CA THR A 77 -8.31 3.19 24.14
C THR A 77 -7.96 4.30 25.10
N LYS A 78 -7.39 5.42 24.64
CA LYS A 78 -7.07 6.60 25.47
C LYS A 78 -8.24 7.58 25.63
N ARG A 79 -9.38 7.30 25.02
CA ARG A 79 -10.54 8.19 24.91
C ARG A 79 -11.77 7.69 25.65
N TYR A 80 -11.67 6.62 26.42
CA TYR A 80 -12.79 6.02 27.16
C TYR A 80 -13.58 7.01 28.03
N PRO A 81 -12.96 7.98 28.75
CA PRO A 81 -13.71 8.96 29.51
C PRO A 81 -14.68 9.81 28.66
N LEU A 82 -14.28 10.16 27.44
CA LEU A 82 -15.14 10.88 26.51
C LEU A 82 -16.35 10.03 26.08
N TYR A 83 -16.11 8.74 25.79
CA TYR A 83 -17.22 7.85 25.42
C TYR A 83 -18.20 7.65 26.57
N GLU A 84 -17.71 7.47 27.79
CA GLU A 84 -18.52 7.35 28.99
C GLU A 84 -19.38 8.61 29.20
N GLU A 85 -18.82 9.81 29.11
CA GLU A 85 -19.55 11.07 29.16
C GLU A 85 -20.71 11.10 28.18
N LYS A 86 -20.47 10.70 26.91
CA LYS A 86 -21.51 10.70 25.88
C LYS A 86 -22.57 9.61 26.09
N VAL A 87 -22.21 8.45 26.64
CA VAL A 87 -23.17 7.41 27.08
C VAL A 87 -24.08 7.96 28.19
N GLN A 88 -23.52 8.62 29.21
CA GLN A 88 -24.31 9.21 30.30
C GLN A 88 -25.25 10.31 29.80
N LYS A 89 -24.79 11.14 28.85
CA LYS A 89 -25.67 12.13 28.19
C LYS A 89 -26.88 11.45 27.55
N LEU A 90 -26.67 10.41 26.72
CA LEU A 90 -27.78 9.70 26.04
C LEU A 90 -28.72 9.01 27.02
N LEU A 91 -28.19 8.47 28.11
CA LEU A 91 -29.03 7.88 29.20
C LEU A 91 -29.90 8.94 29.89
N SER A 92 -29.32 10.07 30.29
CA SER A 92 -30.02 11.15 30.98
C SER A 92 -31.11 11.81 30.10
N GLU A 93 -30.91 11.79 28.78
CA GLU A 93 -31.89 12.29 27.78
C GLU A 93 -32.92 11.23 27.36
N GLY A 94 -32.88 10.00 27.90
CA GLY A 94 -33.77 8.90 27.53
C GLY A 94 -33.54 8.35 26.11
N LYS A 95 -32.44 8.76 25.47
CA LYS A 95 -32.03 8.30 24.12
C LYS A 95 -31.25 6.98 24.13
N ALA A 96 -30.89 6.51 25.34
CA ALA A 96 -30.29 5.20 25.57
C ALA A 96 -30.92 4.57 26.82
N TYR A 97 -30.78 3.27 26.98
CA TYR A 97 -31.33 2.53 28.13
C TYR A 97 -30.50 1.27 28.46
N PRO A 98 -30.51 0.81 29.73
CA PRO A 98 -29.86 -0.42 30.14
C PRO A 98 -30.65 -1.66 29.62
N CYS A 99 -29.91 -2.66 29.19
CA CYS A 99 -30.45 -3.96 28.72
C CYS A 99 -29.77 -5.09 29.49
N VAL A 100 -30.58 -5.89 30.20
CA VAL A 100 -30.17 -7.05 31.02
C VAL A 100 -30.34 -8.39 30.29
N CYS A 101 -30.57 -8.38 28.98
CA CYS A 101 -30.64 -9.62 28.22
C CYS A 101 -29.29 -10.31 28.20
N THR A 102 -29.23 -11.58 28.63
CA THR A 102 -28.01 -12.37 28.59
C THR A 102 -27.67 -12.82 27.16
N PRO A 103 -26.38 -13.12 26.88
CA PRO A 103 -25.96 -13.63 25.58
C PRO A 103 -26.78 -14.84 25.11
N GLU A 104 -27.10 -15.78 26.03
CA GLU A 104 -27.85 -17.01 25.75
C GLU A 104 -29.27 -16.68 25.28
N LYS A 105 -29.94 -15.72 25.96
CA LYS A 105 -31.29 -15.25 25.57
C LYS A 105 -31.29 -14.62 24.17
N LEU A 106 -30.28 -13.79 23.90
CA LEU A 106 -30.16 -13.12 22.61
C LEU A 106 -29.85 -14.15 21.49
N GLU A 107 -28.99 -15.14 21.76
CA GLU A 107 -28.68 -16.20 20.81
C GLU A 107 -29.88 -17.09 20.52
N ALA A 108 -30.66 -17.48 21.54
CA ALA A 108 -31.90 -18.23 21.35
C ALA A 108 -32.90 -17.49 20.45
N LYS A 109 -33.05 -16.18 20.65
CA LYS A 109 -33.91 -15.32 19.78
C LYS A 109 -33.37 -15.24 18.34
N ARG A 110 -32.07 -15.15 18.16
CA ARG A 110 -31.41 -15.15 16.86
C ARG A 110 -31.67 -16.46 16.12
N GLN A 111 -31.51 -17.60 16.79
CA GLN A 111 -31.74 -18.94 16.21
C GLN A 111 -33.22 -19.10 15.83
N LEU A 112 -34.16 -18.61 16.66
CA LEU A 112 -35.60 -18.64 16.34
C LEU A 112 -35.87 -17.79 15.09
N ALA A 113 -35.38 -16.57 15.03
CA ALA A 113 -35.55 -15.71 13.86
C ALA A 113 -34.99 -16.35 12.57
N GLN A 114 -33.81 -17.04 12.65
CA GLN A 114 -33.24 -17.78 11.52
C GLN A 114 -34.14 -18.95 11.07
N LYS A 115 -34.70 -19.74 12.02
CA LYS A 115 -35.64 -20.83 11.71
C LYS A 115 -36.91 -20.31 11.01
N GLU A 116 -37.39 -19.15 11.43
CA GLU A 116 -38.57 -18.48 10.87
C GLU A 116 -38.21 -17.65 9.62
N LYS A 117 -36.99 -17.70 9.12
CA LYS A 117 -36.46 -16.89 7.97
C LYS A 117 -36.72 -15.39 8.12
N ARG A 118 -36.76 -14.89 9.36
CA ARG A 118 -36.85 -13.46 9.68
C ARG A 118 -35.44 -12.88 9.89
N LYS A 119 -35.32 -11.57 9.65
CA LYS A 119 -34.10 -10.84 9.98
C LYS A 119 -33.82 -10.95 11.49
N SER A 120 -32.59 -11.31 11.85
CA SER A 120 -32.16 -11.39 13.25
C SER A 120 -31.93 -9.97 13.78
N MET A 121 -32.87 -9.49 14.59
CA MET A 121 -32.81 -8.16 15.20
C MET A 121 -33.10 -8.26 16.71
N TYR A 122 -32.64 -7.26 17.46
CA TYR A 122 -33.09 -7.12 18.86
C TYR A 122 -34.57 -6.70 18.93
N ASP A 123 -35.36 -7.44 19.66
CA ASP A 123 -36.83 -7.29 19.71
C ASP A 123 -37.31 -6.18 20.65
N GLY A 124 -36.40 -5.49 21.34
CA GLY A 124 -36.76 -4.42 22.28
C GLY A 124 -37.24 -4.90 23.64
N THR A 125 -36.97 -6.14 24.05
CA THR A 125 -37.42 -6.71 25.34
C THR A 125 -37.16 -5.78 26.55
N CYS A 126 -36.02 -5.06 26.59
CA CYS A 126 -35.70 -4.14 27.68
C CYS A 126 -35.95 -2.67 27.34
N ARG A 127 -36.51 -2.41 26.14
CA ARG A 127 -36.81 -1.03 25.72
C ARG A 127 -37.93 -0.46 26.54
N PRO A 128 -37.72 0.63 27.32
CA PRO A 128 -38.75 1.25 28.11
C PRO A 128 -39.77 1.97 27.22
N PRO A 129 -40.99 2.27 27.72
CA PRO A 129 -41.92 3.16 27.05
C PRO A 129 -41.28 4.52 26.73
N GLU A 130 -41.90 5.26 25.80
CA GLU A 130 -41.41 6.60 25.46
C GLU A 130 -41.49 7.54 26.67
N GLY A 131 -40.51 8.39 26.83
CA GLY A 131 -40.41 9.32 27.97
C GLY A 131 -39.98 8.69 29.32
N VAL A 132 -39.89 7.36 29.40
CA VAL A 132 -39.41 6.67 30.60
C VAL A 132 -37.91 6.47 30.57
N ILE A 133 -37.22 7.00 31.61
CA ILE A 133 -35.78 6.78 31.85
C ILE A 133 -35.66 5.74 32.98
N PRO A 134 -35.31 4.49 32.69
CA PRO A 134 -35.18 3.45 33.69
C PRO A 134 -33.89 3.66 34.51
N PRO A 135 -33.90 3.33 35.80
CA PRO A 135 -32.68 3.34 36.61
C PRO A 135 -31.70 2.28 36.11
N LEU A 136 -30.43 2.49 36.36
CA LEU A 136 -29.41 1.49 36.08
C LEU A 136 -29.53 0.29 37.02
N PRO A 137 -29.51 -0.95 36.51
CA PRO A 137 -29.55 -2.15 37.35
C PRO A 137 -28.37 -2.22 38.29
N GLN A 138 -28.58 -2.53 39.61
CA GLN A 138 -27.52 -2.65 40.60
C GLN A 138 -27.03 -4.10 40.78
N ASP A 139 -27.93 -5.08 40.57
CA ASP A 139 -27.67 -6.48 40.91
C ASP A 139 -27.40 -7.39 39.71
N LYS A 140 -27.34 -6.85 38.49
CA LYS A 140 -27.20 -7.63 37.26
C LYS A 140 -26.29 -6.92 36.28
N PRO A 141 -25.43 -7.65 35.55
CA PRO A 141 -24.68 -7.07 34.45
C PRO A 141 -25.67 -6.58 33.37
N TYR A 142 -25.37 -5.45 32.79
CA TYR A 142 -26.19 -4.85 31.73
C TYR A 142 -25.31 -4.24 30.64
N THR A 143 -25.86 -4.14 29.45
CA THR A 143 -25.31 -3.36 28.33
C THR A 143 -26.14 -2.10 28.15
N ILE A 144 -25.58 -1.07 27.53
CA ILE A 144 -26.34 0.12 27.16
C ILE A 144 -26.71 0.03 25.67
N ARG A 145 -28.01 0.21 25.38
CA ARG A 145 -28.52 0.25 24.02
C ARG A 145 -28.95 1.66 23.66
N PHE A 146 -28.66 2.05 22.45
CA PHE A 146 -29.22 3.23 21.79
C PHE A 146 -30.66 2.98 21.43
N ARG A 147 -31.53 3.95 21.69
CA ARG A 147 -32.96 3.92 21.33
C ARG A 147 -33.12 4.37 19.88
N SER A 148 -33.05 3.47 18.92
CA SER A 148 -33.25 3.77 17.50
C SER A 148 -34.71 4.14 17.22
N PRO A 149 -35.03 5.11 16.35
CA PRO A 149 -36.38 5.34 15.88
C PRO A 149 -36.91 4.11 15.13
N ARG A 150 -38.20 3.80 15.28
CA ARG A 150 -38.81 2.63 14.64
C ARG A 150 -39.59 2.97 13.37
N ASP A 151 -39.98 4.23 13.26
CA ASP A 151 -40.77 4.71 12.14
C ASP A 151 -39.95 5.61 11.23
N GLY A 152 -40.39 5.74 9.97
CA GLY A 152 -39.76 6.56 8.97
C GLY A 152 -38.52 5.89 8.34
N SER A 153 -37.67 6.70 7.77
CA SER A 153 -36.46 6.25 7.07
C SER A 153 -35.27 7.16 7.37
N THR A 154 -34.07 6.56 7.34
CA THR A 154 -32.79 7.26 7.41
C THR A 154 -32.16 7.29 6.01
N ILE A 155 -31.91 8.47 5.49
CA ILE A 155 -31.31 8.67 4.17
C ILE A 155 -29.81 8.92 4.35
N VAL A 156 -29.02 8.13 3.66
CA VAL A 156 -27.57 8.34 3.53
C VAL A 156 -27.32 9.08 2.22
N ASN A 157 -27.04 10.37 2.29
CA ASN A 157 -26.62 11.16 1.13
C ASN A 157 -25.13 10.88 0.89
N ASP A 158 -24.84 10.00 -0.06
CA ASP A 158 -23.47 9.53 -0.31
C ASP A 158 -22.90 10.13 -1.58
N ALA A 159 -21.72 10.75 -1.49
CA ALA A 159 -21.09 11.45 -2.61
C ALA A 159 -20.72 10.50 -3.78
N VAL A 160 -20.55 9.19 -3.51
CA VAL A 160 -20.20 8.18 -4.53
C VAL A 160 -21.42 7.38 -4.96
N LYS A 161 -22.19 6.86 -3.98
CA LYS A 161 -23.33 5.95 -4.24
C LYS A 161 -24.61 6.70 -4.61
N GLY A 162 -24.72 7.97 -4.22
CA GLY A 162 -25.97 8.75 -4.25
C GLY A 162 -26.81 8.46 -3.00
N ASP A 163 -28.08 8.83 -3.04
CA ASP A 163 -28.99 8.66 -1.92
C ASP A 163 -29.34 7.18 -1.71
N VAL A 164 -29.05 6.67 -0.51
CA VAL A 164 -29.40 5.32 -0.09
C VAL A 164 -30.38 5.41 1.08
N VAL A 165 -31.61 4.89 0.90
CA VAL A 165 -32.68 4.97 1.89
C VAL A 165 -32.74 3.68 2.69
N PHE A 166 -32.75 3.80 4.02
CA PHE A 166 -32.91 2.69 4.96
C PHE A 166 -34.21 2.86 5.76
N ASP A 167 -35.04 1.86 5.77
CA ASP A 167 -36.24 1.83 6.64
C ASP A 167 -35.79 1.68 8.11
N ASN A 168 -36.24 2.58 8.99
CA ASN A 168 -35.83 2.54 10.39
C ASN A 168 -36.31 1.27 11.12
N ARG A 169 -37.36 0.61 10.63
CA ARG A 169 -37.80 -0.70 11.14
C ARG A 169 -36.77 -1.81 10.95
N GLU A 170 -35.80 -1.60 10.06
CA GLU A 170 -34.68 -2.52 9.85
C GLU A 170 -33.45 -2.21 10.73
N LEU A 171 -33.48 -1.13 11.49
CA LEU A 171 -32.43 -0.68 12.39
C LEU A 171 -32.80 -1.03 13.82
N ASP A 172 -32.14 -2.05 14.39
CA ASP A 172 -32.36 -2.42 15.79
C ASP A 172 -31.65 -1.48 16.77
N ASP A 173 -32.05 -1.55 18.05
CA ASP A 173 -31.40 -0.79 19.12
C ASP A 173 -29.98 -1.33 19.36
N LEU A 174 -28.98 -0.69 18.75
CA LEU A 174 -27.61 -1.15 18.85
C LEU A 174 -27.04 -1.00 20.27
N ILE A 175 -26.15 -1.89 20.66
CA ILE A 175 -25.37 -1.76 21.88
C ILE A 175 -24.33 -0.66 21.66
N ILE A 176 -24.30 0.35 22.54
CA ILE A 176 -23.30 1.43 22.52
C ILE A 176 -22.22 1.25 23.60
N ALA A 177 -22.55 0.59 24.71
CA ALA A 177 -21.57 0.16 25.74
C ALA A 177 -21.85 -1.28 26.18
N ARG A 178 -20.79 -2.06 26.33
CA ARG A 178 -20.83 -3.45 26.82
C ARG A 178 -21.00 -3.50 28.33
N SER A 179 -21.19 -4.70 28.86
CA SER A 179 -21.37 -4.90 30.32
C SER A 179 -20.13 -4.61 31.15
N ASP A 180 -18.96 -4.59 30.56
CA ASP A 180 -17.69 -4.16 31.17
C ASP A 180 -17.44 -2.65 31.05
N GLY A 181 -18.40 -1.90 30.50
CA GLY A 181 -18.30 -0.47 30.24
C GLY A 181 -17.60 -0.11 28.95
N THR A 182 -17.02 -1.07 28.22
CA THR A 182 -16.33 -0.75 26.97
C THR A 182 -17.29 -0.34 25.86
N PRO A 183 -17.01 0.75 25.14
CA PRO A 183 -17.87 1.22 24.06
C PRO A 183 -17.77 0.33 22.82
N THR A 184 -18.78 0.40 21.95
CA THR A 184 -18.80 -0.35 20.70
C THR A 184 -18.33 0.50 19.51
N TYR A 185 -17.89 -0.16 18.44
CA TYR A 185 -17.34 0.46 17.24
C TYR A 185 -18.17 1.64 16.69
N ASN A 186 -19.45 1.43 16.38
CA ASN A 186 -20.30 2.48 15.80
C ASN A 186 -20.41 3.71 16.69
N PHE A 187 -20.42 3.53 17.99
CA PHE A 187 -20.51 4.62 18.94
C PHE A 187 -19.17 5.39 19.06
N CYS A 188 -18.04 4.67 19.21
CA CYS A 188 -16.72 5.29 19.28
C CYS A 188 -16.43 6.15 18.05
N VAL A 189 -16.70 5.62 16.85
CA VAL A 189 -16.44 6.32 15.59
C VAL A 189 -17.22 7.64 15.53
N VAL A 190 -18.49 7.64 15.91
CA VAL A 190 -19.32 8.86 15.89
C VAL A 190 -18.81 9.88 16.90
N VAL A 191 -18.55 9.47 18.15
CA VAL A 191 -18.06 10.37 19.20
C VAL A 191 -16.71 11.00 18.78
N ASP A 192 -15.81 10.18 18.23
CA ASP A 192 -14.50 10.66 17.78
C ASP A 192 -14.62 11.61 16.59
N ASP A 193 -15.43 11.27 15.60
CA ASP A 193 -15.60 12.10 14.41
C ASP A 193 -16.23 13.46 14.77
N ILE A 194 -17.14 13.51 15.77
CA ILE A 194 -17.68 14.76 16.33
C ILE A 194 -16.56 15.57 17.01
N ASP A 195 -15.84 14.97 17.96
CA ASP A 195 -14.83 15.65 18.75
C ASP A 195 -13.62 16.14 17.90
N MET A 196 -13.27 15.38 16.87
CA MET A 196 -12.23 15.74 15.91
C MET A 196 -12.72 16.69 14.81
N GLY A 197 -14.00 17.04 14.78
CA GLY A 197 -14.60 17.93 13.78
C GLY A 197 -14.50 17.40 12.34
N ILE A 198 -14.64 16.08 12.17
CA ILE A 198 -14.55 15.44 10.85
C ILE A 198 -15.72 15.93 9.97
N THR A 199 -15.38 16.43 8.79
CA THR A 199 -16.35 16.97 7.82
C THR A 199 -16.70 15.98 6.73
N HIS A 200 -15.78 15.05 6.40
CA HIS A 200 -15.95 14.07 5.34
C HIS A 200 -15.48 12.69 5.79
N ILE A 201 -16.31 11.67 5.58
CA ILE A 201 -16.03 10.26 5.87
C ILE A 201 -15.89 9.51 4.56
N ILE A 202 -14.65 9.33 4.10
CA ILE A 202 -14.32 8.52 2.92
C ILE A 202 -13.84 7.15 3.40
N ARG A 203 -14.57 6.07 3.04
CA ARG A 203 -14.28 4.70 3.53
C ARG A 203 -14.81 3.62 2.58
N GLY A 204 -14.45 2.36 2.82
CA GLY A 204 -14.96 1.23 2.03
C GLY A 204 -16.48 1.06 2.13
N ASP A 205 -17.12 0.60 1.06
CA ASP A 205 -18.57 0.42 0.99
C ASP A 205 -19.10 -0.76 1.83
N ASP A 206 -18.21 -1.59 2.37
CA ASP A 206 -18.54 -2.58 3.41
C ASP A 206 -19.01 -1.93 4.73
N HIS A 207 -18.76 -0.64 4.91
CA HIS A 207 -19.28 0.15 6.04
C HIS A 207 -20.62 0.85 5.76
N LEU A 208 -21.17 0.77 4.54
CA LEU A 208 -22.40 1.48 4.17
C LEU A 208 -23.58 1.09 5.09
N ALA A 209 -23.71 -0.19 5.44
CA ALA A 209 -24.75 -0.67 6.35
C ALA A 209 -24.64 -0.15 7.81
N ASN A 210 -23.48 0.38 8.21
CA ASN A 210 -23.29 1.02 9.52
C ASN A 210 -23.76 2.47 9.51
N THR A 211 -23.72 3.13 8.37
CA THR A 211 -23.93 4.57 8.22
C THR A 211 -25.27 5.06 8.75
N PRO A 212 -26.43 4.42 8.47
CA PRO A 212 -27.71 4.90 9.02
C PRO A 212 -27.73 4.90 10.56
N ARG A 213 -27.13 3.89 11.21
CA ARG A 213 -26.98 3.84 12.67
C ARG A 213 -26.10 4.97 13.19
N GLN A 214 -25.05 5.28 12.49
CA GLN A 214 -24.14 6.38 12.84
C GLN A 214 -24.84 7.73 12.67
N ILE A 215 -25.60 7.95 11.58
CA ILE A 215 -26.40 9.18 11.39
C ILE A 215 -27.36 9.39 12.56
N LEU A 216 -28.06 8.35 12.99
CA LEU A 216 -28.97 8.43 14.13
C LEU A 216 -28.22 8.77 15.45
N LEU A 217 -27.01 8.27 15.63
CA LEU A 217 -26.18 8.63 16.78
C LEU A 217 -25.71 10.09 16.74
N TYR A 218 -25.29 10.62 15.56
CA TYR A 218 -25.00 12.05 15.39
C TYR A 218 -26.17 12.91 15.82
N GLN A 219 -27.34 12.63 15.29
CA GLN A 219 -28.58 13.36 15.61
C GLN A 219 -28.94 13.28 17.09
N ALA A 220 -28.77 12.10 17.70
CA ALA A 220 -29.07 11.91 19.12
C ALA A 220 -28.08 12.68 20.03
N LEU A 221 -26.82 12.81 19.63
CA LEU A 221 -25.82 13.59 20.34
C LEU A 221 -25.98 15.11 20.12
N GLY A 222 -26.82 15.52 19.16
CA GLY A 222 -27.11 16.93 18.85
C GLY A 222 -26.16 17.51 17.80
N ASP A 223 -25.49 16.65 17.01
CA ASP A 223 -24.54 17.04 15.99
C ASP A 223 -25.05 16.74 14.57
N THR A 224 -24.48 17.44 13.59
CA THR A 224 -24.77 17.22 12.17
C THR A 224 -23.84 16.15 11.62
N PRO A 225 -24.39 15.10 10.94
CA PRO A 225 -23.57 14.11 10.29
C PRO A 225 -22.64 14.73 9.23
N PRO A 226 -21.39 14.26 9.11
CA PRO A 226 -20.47 14.68 8.04
C PRO A 226 -20.97 14.17 6.68
N GLN A 227 -20.34 14.65 5.60
CA GLN A 227 -20.57 14.10 4.26
C GLN A 227 -19.95 12.70 4.16
N PHE A 228 -20.69 11.74 3.63
CA PHE A 228 -20.25 10.37 3.43
C PHE A 228 -19.82 10.11 1.98
N ALA A 229 -18.80 9.27 1.80
CA ALA A 229 -18.35 8.76 0.51
C ALA A 229 -17.91 7.31 0.66
N HIS A 230 -18.74 6.38 0.20
CA HIS A 230 -18.46 4.94 0.28
C HIS A 230 -17.83 4.46 -1.02
N VAL A 231 -16.51 4.21 -0.97
CA VAL A 231 -15.74 3.76 -2.13
C VAL A 231 -15.87 2.24 -2.31
N PRO A 232 -16.03 1.75 -3.55
CA PRO A 232 -16.24 0.33 -3.81
C PRO A 232 -15.01 -0.50 -3.40
N LEU A 233 -15.24 -1.77 -3.08
CA LEU A 233 -14.17 -2.73 -2.76
C LEU A 233 -13.22 -2.94 -3.96
N ILE A 234 -12.04 -3.47 -3.68
CA ILE A 234 -11.13 -3.97 -4.70
C ILE A 234 -11.37 -5.48 -4.85
N LEU A 235 -11.51 -5.94 -6.09
CA LEU A 235 -11.71 -7.35 -6.43
C LEU A 235 -10.44 -7.96 -7.01
N GLY A 236 -10.28 -9.27 -6.86
CA GLY A 236 -9.31 -10.06 -7.61
C GLY A 236 -9.75 -10.31 -9.06
N LEU A 237 -8.90 -10.97 -9.84
CA LEU A 237 -9.23 -11.36 -11.23
C LEU A 237 -10.43 -12.31 -11.31
N ASP A 238 -10.69 -13.08 -10.26
CA ASP A 238 -11.87 -13.93 -10.11
C ASP A 238 -13.15 -13.17 -9.74
N LYS A 239 -13.11 -11.83 -9.69
CA LYS A 239 -14.18 -10.93 -9.26
C LYS A 239 -14.66 -11.15 -7.82
N ALA A 240 -13.94 -11.93 -7.01
CA ALA A 240 -14.17 -12.01 -5.58
C ALA A 240 -13.42 -10.87 -4.84
N ARG A 241 -13.85 -10.56 -3.61
CA ARG A 241 -13.14 -9.58 -2.75
C ARG A 241 -11.67 -9.96 -2.64
N LEU A 242 -10.79 -8.99 -2.87
CA LEU A 242 -9.35 -9.21 -2.79
C LEU A 242 -8.96 -9.74 -1.39
N SER A 243 -8.19 -10.81 -1.37
CA SER A 243 -7.80 -11.51 -0.14
C SER A 243 -6.41 -12.13 -0.30
N LYS A 244 -5.84 -12.68 0.78
CA LYS A 244 -4.52 -13.33 0.79
C LYS A 244 -4.33 -14.40 -0.30
N ARG A 245 -5.40 -15.07 -0.74
CA ARG A 245 -5.34 -16.07 -1.83
C ARG A 245 -5.01 -15.47 -3.21
N HIS A 246 -5.17 -14.15 -3.38
CA HIS A 246 -4.89 -13.43 -4.62
C HIS A 246 -3.46 -12.87 -4.67
N GLY A 247 -2.59 -13.26 -3.74
CA GLY A 247 -1.22 -12.79 -3.62
C GLY A 247 -1.02 -11.82 -2.46
N ALA A 248 -0.02 -10.96 -2.58
CA ALA A 248 0.29 -9.98 -1.55
C ALA A 248 -0.87 -8.98 -1.38
N THR A 249 -1.37 -8.86 -0.17
CA THR A 249 -2.42 -7.90 0.17
C THR A 249 -1.89 -6.75 1.03
N SER A 250 -0.72 -6.95 1.69
CA SER A 250 -0.05 -5.91 2.47
C SER A 250 0.80 -5.01 1.58
N VAL A 251 0.74 -3.73 1.86
CA VAL A 251 1.56 -2.71 1.18
C VAL A 251 3.06 -2.95 1.39
N THR A 252 3.47 -3.38 2.58
CA THR A 252 4.88 -3.63 2.90
C THR A 252 5.47 -4.79 2.12
N VAL A 253 4.67 -5.80 1.75
CA VAL A 253 5.13 -6.89 0.88
C VAL A 253 5.52 -6.37 -0.50
N TYR A 254 4.78 -5.41 -1.06
CA TYR A 254 5.16 -4.79 -2.34
C TYR A 254 6.43 -3.96 -2.21
N ARG A 255 6.63 -3.25 -1.08
CA ARG A 255 7.92 -2.63 -0.77
C ARG A 255 9.05 -3.65 -0.83
N ASP A 256 8.90 -4.76 -0.14
CA ASP A 256 9.92 -5.81 -0.07
C ASP A 256 10.18 -6.47 -1.44
N MET A 257 9.17 -6.47 -2.34
CA MET A 257 9.29 -6.86 -3.74
C MET A 257 9.96 -5.78 -4.62
N GLY A 258 10.27 -4.61 -4.08
CA GLY A 258 10.95 -3.53 -4.77
C GLY A 258 10.03 -2.61 -5.59
N TYR A 259 8.74 -2.53 -5.26
CA TYR A 259 7.85 -1.52 -5.83
C TYR A 259 8.10 -0.15 -5.20
N LEU A 260 7.92 0.90 -6.01
CA LEU A 260 8.02 2.28 -5.57
C LEU A 260 6.70 2.76 -4.95
N PRO A 261 6.74 3.58 -3.88
CA PRO A 261 5.52 4.04 -3.20
C PRO A 261 4.59 4.84 -4.13
N GLU A 262 5.12 5.67 -5.02
CA GLU A 262 4.33 6.45 -5.99
C GLU A 262 3.62 5.54 -6.99
N ALA A 263 4.27 4.47 -7.41
CA ALA A 263 3.66 3.50 -8.32
C ALA A 263 2.47 2.80 -7.66
N ILE A 264 2.61 2.44 -6.38
CA ILE A 264 1.52 1.87 -5.60
C ILE A 264 0.36 2.85 -5.48
N LEU A 265 0.62 4.08 -5.08
CA LEU A 265 -0.41 5.10 -4.90
C LEU A 265 -1.12 5.42 -6.22
N ASN A 266 -0.37 5.61 -7.31
CA ASN A 266 -0.97 5.83 -8.63
C ASN A 266 -1.83 4.64 -9.07
N TYR A 267 -1.35 3.42 -8.88
CA TYR A 267 -2.13 2.24 -9.25
C TYR A 267 -3.41 2.12 -8.40
N LEU A 268 -3.31 2.34 -7.09
CA LEU A 268 -4.45 2.24 -6.17
C LEU A 268 -5.50 3.33 -6.41
N VAL A 269 -5.11 4.56 -6.74
CA VAL A 269 -6.09 5.60 -7.04
C VAL A 269 -6.91 5.25 -8.29
N ARG A 270 -6.27 4.67 -9.31
CA ARG A 270 -6.95 4.21 -10.53
C ARG A 270 -7.91 3.03 -10.30
N LEU A 271 -7.79 2.33 -9.19
CA LEU A 271 -8.77 1.31 -8.77
C LEU A 271 -10.00 1.95 -8.09
N GLY A 272 -10.67 2.83 -8.79
CA GLY A 272 -11.93 3.44 -8.34
C GLY A 272 -12.05 4.93 -8.63
N TRP A 273 -10.99 5.60 -9.09
CA TRP A 273 -11.04 7.00 -9.51
C TRP A 273 -10.42 7.16 -10.90
N SER A 274 -10.92 8.13 -11.66
CA SER A 274 -10.39 8.43 -13.00
C SER A 274 -10.44 9.92 -13.30
N HIS A 275 -9.51 10.37 -14.15
CA HIS A 275 -9.50 11.71 -14.72
C HIS A 275 -9.23 11.58 -16.23
N GLY A 276 -10.31 11.57 -17.03
CA GLY A 276 -10.20 11.25 -18.44
C GLY A 276 -9.50 9.91 -18.69
N ASP A 277 -8.64 9.87 -19.70
CA ASP A 277 -7.85 8.70 -20.09
C ASP A 277 -6.45 8.66 -19.45
N GLN A 278 -6.11 9.64 -18.62
CA GLN A 278 -4.80 9.70 -17.96
C GLN A 278 -4.62 8.52 -16.99
N GLU A 279 -3.52 7.79 -17.14
CA GLU A 279 -3.20 6.61 -16.33
C GLU A 279 -2.09 6.88 -15.31
N LEU A 280 -1.18 7.79 -15.62
CA LEU A 280 0.00 8.08 -14.81
C LEU A 280 -0.03 9.54 -14.37
N PHE A 281 0.21 9.77 -13.09
CA PHE A 281 0.07 11.07 -12.46
C PHE A 281 1.24 11.34 -11.51
N SER A 282 1.74 12.54 -11.47
CA SER A 282 2.53 12.99 -10.33
C SER A 282 1.65 13.10 -9.07
N ARG A 283 2.27 13.19 -7.91
CA ARG A 283 1.55 13.37 -6.65
C ARG A 283 0.80 14.71 -6.62
N GLU A 284 1.43 15.75 -7.16
CA GLU A 284 0.87 17.09 -7.28
C GLU A 284 -0.35 17.10 -8.20
N GLU A 285 -0.26 16.42 -9.36
CA GLU A 285 -1.39 16.25 -10.26
C GLU A 285 -2.56 15.49 -9.60
N LEU A 286 -2.26 14.46 -8.80
CA LEU A 286 -3.30 13.73 -8.07
C LEU A 286 -3.98 14.64 -7.04
N ILE A 287 -3.23 15.46 -6.30
CA ILE A 287 -3.79 16.41 -5.34
C ILE A 287 -4.64 17.46 -6.07
N GLU A 288 -4.17 17.99 -7.20
CA GLU A 288 -4.89 19.00 -7.98
C GLU A 288 -6.19 18.46 -8.58
N LYS A 289 -6.18 17.24 -9.10
CA LYS A 289 -7.28 16.68 -9.91
C LYS A 289 -8.28 15.82 -9.15
N PHE A 290 -7.94 15.42 -7.91
CA PHE A 290 -8.78 14.50 -7.15
C PHE A 290 -10.12 15.12 -6.74
N SER A 291 -11.22 14.44 -7.08
CA SER A 291 -12.56 14.79 -6.62
C SER A 291 -13.38 13.53 -6.31
N LEU A 292 -14.36 13.64 -5.42
CA LEU A 292 -15.24 12.53 -5.07
C LEU A 292 -16.23 12.19 -6.19
N GLU A 293 -16.60 13.17 -7.01
CA GLU A 293 -17.50 13.00 -8.16
C GLU A 293 -16.91 12.09 -9.23
N SER A 294 -15.58 12.06 -9.32
CA SER A 294 -14.83 11.19 -10.26
C SER A 294 -14.57 9.79 -9.69
N VAL A 295 -15.03 9.50 -8.48
CA VAL A 295 -14.97 8.15 -7.92
C VAL A 295 -16.09 7.29 -8.48
N GLY A 296 -15.73 6.19 -9.13
CA GLY A 296 -16.68 5.25 -9.73
C GLY A 296 -17.48 4.46 -8.70
N LYS A 297 -18.73 4.12 -9.06
CA LYS A 297 -19.62 3.31 -8.20
C LYS A 297 -19.29 1.82 -8.19
N SER A 298 -18.55 1.35 -9.22
CA SER A 298 -18.23 -0.06 -9.44
C SER A 298 -16.86 -0.43 -8.87
N ALA A 299 -16.73 -1.66 -8.41
CA ALA A 299 -15.49 -2.20 -7.89
C ALA A 299 -14.39 -2.29 -8.97
N GLY A 300 -13.19 -1.87 -8.65
CA GLY A 300 -12.01 -2.04 -9.49
C GLY A 300 -11.41 -3.44 -9.36
N VAL A 301 -10.91 -4.00 -10.45
CA VAL A 301 -10.24 -5.31 -10.46
C VAL A 301 -8.73 -5.12 -10.39
N PHE A 302 -8.09 -5.73 -9.41
CA PHE A 302 -6.65 -5.72 -9.24
C PHE A 302 -5.98 -6.59 -10.32
N ASN A 303 -5.14 -5.96 -11.15
CA ASN A 303 -4.36 -6.62 -12.20
C ASN A 303 -2.86 -6.48 -11.89
N PRO A 304 -2.16 -7.58 -11.52
CA PRO A 304 -0.74 -7.55 -11.18
C PRO A 304 0.16 -7.10 -12.35
N GLU A 305 -0.18 -7.45 -13.58
CA GLU A 305 0.62 -7.08 -14.77
C GLU A 305 0.56 -5.56 -15.01
N LYS A 306 -0.64 -4.97 -14.92
CA LYS A 306 -0.81 -3.51 -15.02
C LYS A 306 -0.09 -2.80 -13.87
N PHE A 307 -0.15 -3.36 -12.67
CA PHE A 307 0.56 -2.80 -11.51
C PHE A 307 2.08 -2.81 -11.72
N LEU A 308 2.63 -3.91 -12.22
CA LEU A 308 4.06 -4.02 -12.55
C LEU A 308 4.45 -3.04 -13.68
N TRP A 309 3.59 -2.85 -14.68
CA TRP A 309 3.78 -1.85 -15.73
C TRP A 309 3.83 -0.42 -15.17
N VAL A 310 2.93 -0.07 -14.27
CA VAL A 310 2.96 1.22 -13.57
C VAL A 310 4.27 1.39 -12.81
N ASN A 311 4.70 0.36 -12.07
CA ASN A 311 5.97 0.42 -11.34
C ASN A 311 7.17 0.61 -12.26
N PHE A 312 7.20 -0.11 -13.38
CA PHE A 312 8.26 0.03 -14.39
C PHE A 312 8.34 1.46 -14.93
N HIS A 313 7.20 2.11 -15.18
CA HIS A 313 7.19 3.49 -15.65
C HIS A 313 7.87 4.43 -14.64
N TYR A 314 7.48 4.35 -13.37
CA TYR A 314 8.07 5.19 -12.31
C TYR A 314 9.56 4.88 -12.10
N LEU A 315 9.95 3.61 -12.13
CA LEU A 315 11.34 3.20 -12.02
C LEU A 315 12.19 3.80 -13.15
N LYS A 316 11.70 3.69 -14.40
CA LYS A 316 12.38 4.17 -15.59
C LYS A 316 12.56 5.69 -15.61
N THR A 317 11.59 6.44 -15.09
CA THR A 317 11.61 7.92 -15.11
C THR A 317 12.23 8.53 -13.86
N ARG A 318 12.53 7.73 -12.83
CA ARG A 318 13.05 8.21 -11.55
C ARG A 318 14.48 8.72 -11.69
N PRO A 319 14.84 9.86 -11.07
CA PRO A 319 16.21 10.37 -11.07
C PRO A 319 17.19 9.35 -10.47
N LEU A 320 18.34 9.16 -11.13
CA LEU A 320 19.38 8.19 -10.70
C LEU A 320 19.85 8.43 -9.27
N SER A 321 19.97 9.69 -8.86
CA SER A 321 20.39 10.06 -7.50
C SER A 321 19.37 9.65 -6.41
N GLN A 322 18.10 9.50 -6.76
CA GLN A 322 17.06 8.98 -5.86
C GLN A 322 17.11 7.45 -5.84
N LEU A 323 17.17 6.81 -7.02
CA LEU A 323 17.30 5.36 -7.11
C LEU A 323 18.55 4.84 -6.40
N ALA A 324 19.66 5.58 -6.47
CA ALA A 324 20.91 5.22 -5.77
C ALA A 324 20.74 5.18 -4.24
N LYS A 325 19.81 5.96 -3.68
CA LYS A 325 19.47 5.89 -2.24
C LYS A 325 18.51 4.74 -1.94
N GLU A 326 17.49 4.59 -2.78
CA GLU A 326 16.39 3.64 -2.59
C GLU A 326 16.79 2.19 -2.81
N ILE A 327 17.79 1.93 -3.66
CA ILE A 327 18.29 0.57 -3.95
C ILE A 327 19.14 -0.01 -2.81
N VAL A 328 19.72 0.83 -1.94
CA VAL A 328 20.67 0.40 -0.88
C VAL A 328 20.11 -0.71 0.01
N PRO A 329 18.88 -0.63 0.56
CA PRO A 329 18.33 -1.70 1.38
C PRO A 329 18.26 -3.05 0.65
N TYR A 330 17.98 -3.05 -0.65
CA TYR A 330 17.88 -4.27 -1.46
C TYR A 330 19.24 -4.87 -1.78
N ILE A 331 20.26 -4.03 -1.98
CA ILE A 331 21.68 -4.47 -2.12
C ILE A 331 22.11 -5.20 -0.83
N VAL A 332 21.84 -4.60 0.33
CA VAL A 332 22.13 -5.19 1.64
C VAL A 332 21.36 -6.49 1.87
N ALA A 333 20.06 -6.51 1.55
CA ALA A 333 19.20 -7.68 1.70
C ALA A 333 19.67 -8.88 0.86
N LYS A 334 20.33 -8.63 -0.29
CA LYS A 334 20.95 -9.67 -1.14
C LYS A 334 22.36 -10.07 -0.67
N GLY A 335 22.86 -9.46 0.41
CA GLY A 335 24.18 -9.77 0.97
C GLY A 335 25.34 -9.11 0.24
N TYR A 336 25.10 -8.16 -0.65
CA TYR A 336 26.14 -7.43 -1.34
C TYR A 336 26.67 -6.26 -0.50
N ARG A 337 27.95 -5.92 -0.70
CA ARG A 337 28.54 -4.71 -0.14
C ARG A 337 28.04 -3.48 -0.90
N VAL A 338 27.57 -2.47 -0.16
CA VAL A 338 27.13 -1.21 -0.76
C VAL A 338 28.36 -0.43 -1.24
N PRO A 339 28.43 -0.06 -2.54
CA PRO A 339 29.50 0.78 -3.06
C PRO A 339 29.49 2.16 -2.39
N GLN A 340 30.65 2.66 -2.00
CA GLN A 340 30.77 3.98 -1.38
C GLN A 340 30.71 5.12 -2.39
N ASP A 341 31.15 4.89 -3.62
CA ASP A 341 31.08 5.85 -4.72
C ASP A 341 29.64 5.93 -5.25
N LYS A 342 28.92 6.99 -4.88
CA LYS A 342 27.55 7.26 -5.33
C LYS A 342 27.47 7.45 -6.85
N SER A 343 28.48 8.06 -7.45
CA SER A 343 28.50 8.30 -8.90
C SER A 343 28.66 6.99 -9.67
N TRP A 344 29.44 6.06 -9.14
CA TRP A 344 29.52 4.71 -9.68
C TRP A 344 28.19 3.97 -9.60
N LEU A 345 27.51 4.08 -8.46
CA LEU A 345 26.19 3.46 -8.26
C LEU A 345 25.14 4.02 -9.25
N GLU A 346 25.15 5.33 -9.48
CA GLU A 346 24.29 5.97 -10.49
C GLU A 346 24.61 5.50 -11.91
N ARG A 347 25.88 5.36 -12.28
CA ARG A 347 26.27 4.82 -13.59
C ARG A 347 25.82 3.36 -13.75
N MET A 348 25.99 2.53 -12.73
CA MET A 348 25.49 1.15 -12.73
C MET A 348 23.98 1.10 -12.94
N ILE A 349 23.21 1.88 -12.16
CA ILE A 349 21.75 1.95 -12.26
C ILE A 349 21.34 2.38 -13.67
N LYS A 350 21.99 3.38 -14.25
CA LYS A 350 21.70 3.90 -15.59
C LYS A 350 21.71 2.79 -16.65
N THR A 351 22.65 1.84 -16.57
CA THR A 351 22.74 0.74 -17.54
C THR A 351 21.60 -0.27 -17.42
N LEU A 352 20.92 -0.34 -16.26
CA LEU A 352 19.94 -1.36 -15.92
C LEU A 352 18.50 -0.81 -15.76
N GLN A 353 18.34 0.49 -15.55
CA GLN A 353 17.08 1.14 -15.22
C GLN A 353 15.94 0.83 -16.22
N GLU A 354 16.24 0.74 -17.50
CA GLU A 354 15.28 0.42 -18.54
C GLU A 354 15.01 -1.10 -18.72
N ARG A 355 15.66 -1.93 -17.91
CA ARG A 355 15.62 -3.40 -18.03
C ARG A 355 14.97 -4.08 -16.84
N ALA A 356 14.92 -3.41 -15.69
CA ALA A 356 14.33 -3.90 -14.46
C ALA A 356 12.96 -3.26 -14.21
N LYS A 357 12.02 -4.03 -13.71
CA LYS A 357 10.66 -3.57 -13.40
C LYS A 357 10.47 -3.28 -11.91
N THR A 358 11.36 -3.75 -11.06
CA THR A 358 11.39 -3.51 -9.61
C THR A 358 12.82 -3.24 -9.14
N LEU A 359 12.97 -2.66 -7.94
CA LEU A 359 14.29 -2.48 -7.33
C LEU A 359 14.99 -3.81 -7.03
N VAL A 360 14.24 -4.86 -6.73
CA VAL A 360 14.78 -6.22 -6.54
C VAL A 360 15.35 -6.75 -7.86
N GLU A 361 14.58 -6.66 -8.96
CA GLU A 361 15.07 -7.07 -10.28
C GLU A 361 16.30 -6.27 -10.71
N LEU A 362 16.35 -4.98 -10.36
CA LEU A 362 17.48 -4.13 -10.66
C LEU A 362 18.75 -4.60 -9.94
N VAL A 363 18.65 -4.98 -8.65
CA VAL A 363 19.77 -5.56 -7.90
C VAL A 363 20.19 -6.92 -8.45
N ASP A 364 19.21 -7.78 -8.80
CA ASP A 364 19.49 -9.08 -9.40
C ASP A 364 20.26 -8.94 -10.73
N ALA A 365 19.82 -8.02 -11.58
CA ALA A 365 20.49 -7.69 -12.83
C ALA A 365 21.87 -7.05 -12.63
N ALA A 366 22.09 -6.38 -11.48
CA ALA A 366 23.36 -5.73 -11.12
C ALA A 366 24.36 -6.68 -10.44
N SER A 367 24.01 -7.94 -10.19
CA SER A 367 24.82 -8.88 -9.42
C SER A 367 26.28 -8.94 -9.89
N PHE A 368 26.52 -8.99 -11.20
CA PHE A 368 27.87 -9.03 -11.78
C PHE A 368 28.67 -7.73 -11.57
N TYR A 369 28.02 -6.61 -11.29
CA TYR A 369 28.71 -5.37 -10.89
C TYR A 369 29.07 -5.36 -9.40
N LEU A 370 28.25 -6.02 -8.56
CA LEU A 370 28.33 -5.96 -7.10
C LEU A 370 29.23 -7.04 -6.50
N THR A 371 29.65 -8.04 -7.29
CA THR A 371 30.55 -9.12 -6.85
C THR A 371 31.91 -9.01 -7.50
N ASP A 372 32.95 -9.55 -6.85
CA ASP A 372 34.24 -9.70 -7.45
C ASP A 372 34.35 -10.98 -8.29
N ASP A 373 33.77 -12.06 -7.80
CA ASP A 373 33.70 -13.34 -8.48
C ASP A 373 32.32 -13.52 -9.10
N ILE A 374 32.30 -13.95 -10.36
CA ILE A 374 31.05 -14.22 -11.11
C ILE A 374 30.93 -15.71 -11.42
N ALA A 375 29.74 -16.25 -11.28
CA ALA A 375 29.42 -17.56 -11.80
C ALA A 375 29.17 -17.46 -13.32
N ILE A 376 29.94 -18.19 -14.12
CA ILE A 376 29.75 -18.23 -15.58
C ILE A 376 28.81 -19.38 -15.93
N ASP A 377 27.75 -19.07 -16.68
CA ASP A 377 26.84 -20.10 -17.22
C ASP A 377 27.63 -21.07 -18.12
N GLU A 378 27.55 -22.37 -17.82
CA GLU A 378 28.34 -23.38 -18.52
C GLU A 378 27.98 -23.51 -20.01
N LYS A 379 26.69 -23.33 -20.37
CA LYS A 379 26.28 -23.37 -21.78
C LYS A 379 26.79 -22.16 -22.54
N ALA A 380 26.76 -21.00 -21.90
CA ALA A 380 27.32 -19.78 -22.47
C ALA A 380 28.85 -19.90 -22.63
N ALA A 381 29.54 -20.42 -21.62
CA ALA A 381 30.97 -20.66 -21.68
C ALA A 381 31.34 -21.59 -22.86
N LYS A 382 30.73 -22.78 -22.93
CA LYS A 382 30.96 -23.74 -24.02
C LYS A 382 30.71 -23.17 -25.40
N LYS A 383 29.72 -22.26 -25.54
CA LYS A 383 29.36 -21.68 -26.83
C LYS A 383 30.25 -20.53 -27.27
N PHE A 384 30.67 -19.68 -26.32
CA PHE A 384 31.32 -18.41 -26.66
C PHE A 384 32.78 -18.28 -26.17
N LEU A 385 33.19 -19.01 -25.15
CA LEU A 385 34.57 -19.06 -24.69
C LEU A 385 35.24 -20.28 -25.33
N THR A 386 35.66 -20.14 -26.60
CA THR A 386 36.33 -21.18 -27.38
C THR A 386 37.79 -20.77 -27.67
N LEU A 387 38.64 -21.73 -28.06
CA LEU A 387 40.03 -21.47 -28.38
C LEU A 387 40.19 -20.42 -29.50
N GLU A 388 39.22 -20.33 -30.43
CA GLU A 388 39.25 -19.35 -31.54
C GLU A 388 39.27 -17.90 -31.04
N VAL A 389 38.61 -17.60 -29.88
CA VAL A 389 38.56 -16.24 -29.34
C VAL A 389 39.79 -15.89 -28.49
N SER A 390 40.69 -16.84 -28.23
CA SER A 390 41.86 -16.64 -27.33
C SER A 390 42.78 -15.51 -27.80
N ARG A 391 43.08 -15.46 -29.09
CA ARG A 391 43.97 -14.40 -29.65
C ARG A 391 43.28 -13.03 -29.68
N PRO A 392 42.05 -12.87 -30.22
CA PRO A 392 41.34 -11.60 -30.15
C PRO A 392 41.14 -11.10 -28.72
N LEU A 393 40.81 -11.99 -27.75
CA LEU A 393 40.59 -11.64 -26.35
C LEU A 393 41.90 -11.16 -25.70
N SER A 394 43.04 -11.84 -25.98
CA SER A 394 44.38 -11.42 -25.51
C SER A 394 44.75 -10.04 -26.04
N LYS A 395 44.48 -9.76 -27.34
CA LYS A 395 44.75 -8.45 -27.94
C LYS A 395 43.87 -7.35 -27.37
N LEU A 396 42.60 -7.67 -27.07
CA LEU A 396 41.69 -6.73 -26.42
C LEU A 396 42.20 -6.37 -25.00
N ILE A 397 42.67 -7.34 -24.23
CA ILE A 397 43.26 -7.11 -22.90
C ILE A 397 44.46 -6.16 -23.01
N GLU A 398 45.36 -6.39 -23.98
CA GLU A 398 46.52 -5.53 -24.24
C GLU A 398 46.08 -4.08 -24.51
N ARG A 399 45.14 -3.89 -25.44
CA ARG A 399 44.65 -2.56 -25.82
C ARG A 399 43.93 -1.85 -24.65
N LEU A 400 43.04 -2.57 -23.93
CA LEU A 400 42.37 -2.01 -22.77
C LEU A 400 43.35 -1.66 -21.64
N SER A 401 44.41 -2.45 -21.46
CA SER A 401 45.44 -2.19 -20.46
C SER A 401 46.28 -0.94 -20.78
N ALA A 402 46.41 -0.61 -22.06
CA ALA A 402 47.19 0.54 -22.52
C ALA A 402 46.39 1.86 -22.49
N LEU A 403 45.06 1.84 -22.22
CA LEU A 403 44.28 3.06 -22.17
C LEU A 403 44.67 3.92 -20.95
N ASP A 404 44.99 5.18 -21.19
CA ASP A 404 45.20 6.17 -20.12
C ASP A 404 43.88 6.60 -19.50
N GLU A 405 42.88 6.86 -20.33
CA GLU A 405 41.50 7.18 -19.91
C GLU A 405 40.57 6.02 -20.26
N PHE A 406 39.89 5.46 -19.25
CA PHE A 406 38.99 4.31 -19.40
C PHE A 406 37.56 4.76 -19.64
N SER A 407 37.37 5.59 -20.69
CA SER A 407 36.04 6.09 -21.13
C SER A 407 35.39 5.11 -22.10
N GLU A 408 34.06 5.19 -22.23
CA GLU A 408 33.30 4.34 -23.14
C GLU A 408 33.75 4.47 -24.60
N ALA A 409 34.06 5.70 -25.04
CA ALA A 409 34.60 5.97 -26.38
C ALA A 409 35.96 5.30 -26.64
N ASN A 410 36.87 5.36 -25.66
CA ASN A 410 38.18 4.74 -25.77
C ASN A 410 38.08 3.20 -25.74
N ILE A 411 37.14 2.65 -24.96
CA ILE A 411 36.82 1.23 -24.94
C ILE A 411 36.28 0.77 -26.29
N GLU A 412 35.35 1.52 -26.89
CA GLU A 412 34.82 1.24 -28.23
C GLU A 412 35.91 1.27 -29.31
N SER A 413 36.82 2.24 -29.23
CA SER A 413 37.97 2.32 -30.11
C SER A 413 38.91 1.11 -29.98
N ALA A 414 39.18 0.64 -28.74
CA ALA A 414 39.93 -0.57 -28.49
C ALA A 414 39.29 -1.82 -29.11
N PHE A 415 37.93 -1.94 -29.00
CA PHE A 415 37.20 -3.01 -29.66
C PHE A 415 37.32 -2.93 -31.19
N SER A 416 37.05 -1.76 -31.77
CA SER A 416 37.12 -1.54 -33.22
C SER A 416 38.48 -1.94 -33.78
N GLY A 417 39.57 -1.56 -33.13
CA GLY A 417 40.92 -1.95 -33.55
C GLY A 417 41.19 -3.46 -33.49
N VAL A 418 40.58 -4.21 -32.56
CA VAL A 418 40.67 -5.68 -32.54
C VAL A 418 39.80 -6.29 -33.64
N LEU A 419 38.62 -5.75 -33.90
CA LEU A 419 37.73 -6.24 -34.97
C LEU A 419 38.39 -6.11 -36.34
N GLU A 420 39.03 -4.98 -36.62
CA GLU A 420 39.81 -4.74 -37.85
C GLU A 420 40.97 -5.68 -37.97
N GLU A 421 41.83 -5.81 -36.94
CA GLU A 421 43.01 -6.63 -36.92
C GLU A 421 42.75 -8.13 -37.20
N PHE A 422 41.59 -8.63 -36.68
CA PHE A 422 41.22 -10.05 -36.83
C PHE A 422 40.09 -10.31 -37.82
N GLY A 423 39.58 -9.29 -38.51
CA GLY A 423 38.47 -9.44 -39.47
C GLY A 423 37.17 -9.98 -38.84
N LEU A 424 36.88 -9.59 -37.61
CA LEU A 424 35.75 -10.11 -36.87
C LEU A 424 34.53 -9.16 -36.87
N SER A 425 33.34 -9.75 -36.85
CA SER A 425 32.13 -8.96 -36.54
C SER A 425 32.01 -8.66 -35.06
N MET A 426 31.33 -7.57 -34.69
CA MET A 426 31.16 -7.15 -33.31
C MET A 426 30.61 -8.30 -32.41
N GLY A 427 29.63 -9.07 -32.89
CA GLY A 427 29.08 -10.18 -32.09
C GLY A 427 30.04 -11.28 -31.74
N LYS A 428 31.08 -11.54 -32.63
CA LYS A 428 32.10 -12.56 -32.39
C LYS A 428 33.08 -12.19 -31.28
N LEU A 429 33.28 -10.89 -31.02
CA LEU A 429 34.11 -10.41 -29.91
C LEU A 429 33.28 -10.04 -28.68
N ALA A 430 32.19 -9.32 -28.87
CA ALA A 430 31.38 -8.81 -27.76
C ALA A 430 30.70 -9.92 -26.93
N GLN A 431 30.25 -11.02 -27.57
CA GLN A 431 29.62 -12.13 -26.82
C GLN A 431 30.59 -12.89 -25.90
N PRO A 432 31.78 -13.31 -26.34
CA PRO A 432 32.78 -13.87 -25.44
C PRO A 432 33.16 -12.93 -24.28
N VAL A 433 33.38 -11.63 -24.59
CA VAL A 433 33.66 -10.61 -23.57
C VAL A 433 32.50 -10.48 -22.58
N ARG A 434 31.28 -10.47 -23.05
CA ARG A 434 30.09 -10.42 -22.20
C ARG A 434 30.03 -11.61 -21.25
N VAL A 435 30.19 -12.81 -21.75
CA VAL A 435 30.20 -14.02 -20.91
C VAL A 435 31.32 -13.98 -19.90
N ALA A 436 32.52 -13.55 -20.30
CA ALA A 436 33.68 -13.41 -19.41
C ALA A 436 33.43 -12.37 -18.29
N LEU A 437 32.72 -11.28 -18.57
CA LEU A 437 32.56 -10.18 -17.63
C LEU A 437 31.30 -10.30 -16.75
N THR A 438 30.27 -10.92 -17.27
CA THR A 438 28.93 -10.95 -16.60
C THR A 438 28.45 -12.36 -16.25
N GLY A 439 29.10 -13.40 -16.75
CA GLY A 439 28.68 -14.78 -16.62
C GLY A 439 27.50 -15.18 -17.53
N SER A 440 26.92 -14.26 -18.29
CA SER A 440 25.69 -14.44 -19.06
C SER A 440 25.83 -13.96 -20.51
N THR A 441 24.91 -14.40 -21.36
CA THR A 441 24.79 -13.93 -22.76
C THR A 441 23.99 -12.66 -22.90
N VAL A 442 23.34 -12.19 -21.83
CA VAL A 442 22.49 -10.99 -21.82
C VAL A 442 23.02 -10.00 -20.79
N SER A 443 23.27 -8.77 -21.21
CA SER A 443 23.67 -7.65 -20.33
C SER A 443 23.32 -6.30 -21.00
N PRO A 444 23.57 -5.17 -20.36
CA PRO A 444 23.63 -3.86 -21.02
C PRO A 444 24.67 -3.81 -22.18
N GLY A 445 24.81 -2.67 -22.81
CA GLY A 445 25.86 -2.45 -23.84
C GLY A 445 27.23 -2.85 -23.31
N ILE A 446 28.01 -3.61 -24.12
CA ILE A 446 29.26 -4.17 -23.58
C ILE A 446 30.27 -3.09 -23.20
N HIS A 447 30.33 -1.99 -23.95
CA HIS A 447 31.18 -0.85 -23.64
C HIS A 447 30.78 -0.15 -22.36
N GLU A 448 29.46 0.04 -22.14
CA GLU A 448 28.89 0.56 -20.88
C GLU A 448 29.25 -0.33 -19.69
N VAL A 449 29.10 -1.66 -19.87
CA VAL A 449 29.45 -2.65 -18.82
C VAL A 449 30.91 -2.53 -18.43
N ILE A 450 31.80 -2.45 -19.42
CA ILE A 450 33.25 -2.33 -19.20
C ILE A 450 33.60 -1.02 -18.49
N ALA A 451 33.00 0.10 -18.93
CA ALA A 451 33.24 1.42 -18.35
C ALA A 451 32.80 1.47 -16.88
N VAL A 452 31.68 0.84 -16.52
CA VAL A 452 31.16 0.78 -15.13
C VAL A 452 31.98 -0.19 -14.28
N LEU A 453 32.39 -1.36 -14.79
CA LEU A 453 33.25 -2.30 -14.08
C LEU A 453 34.62 -1.70 -13.74
N GLY A 454 35.12 -0.83 -14.63
CA GLY A 454 36.46 -0.23 -14.53
C GLY A 454 37.58 -1.14 -15.03
N LYS A 455 38.74 -0.53 -15.26
CA LYS A 455 39.89 -1.15 -15.90
C LYS A 455 40.36 -2.42 -15.18
N GLU A 456 40.63 -2.32 -13.89
CA GLU A 456 41.18 -3.41 -13.09
C GLU A 456 40.30 -4.67 -13.08
N ARG A 457 39.03 -4.52 -12.77
CA ARG A 457 38.06 -5.63 -12.69
C ARG A 457 37.82 -6.25 -14.06
N THR A 458 37.73 -5.43 -15.11
CA THR A 458 37.56 -5.89 -16.48
C THR A 458 38.75 -6.77 -16.91
N ILE A 459 39.97 -6.28 -16.73
CA ILE A 459 41.17 -7.01 -17.14
C ILE A 459 41.31 -8.32 -16.37
N ARG A 460 41.12 -8.31 -15.04
CA ARG A 460 41.17 -9.51 -14.21
C ARG A 460 40.20 -10.59 -14.71
N ARG A 461 38.93 -10.24 -14.98
CA ARG A 461 37.93 -11.21 -15.45
C ARG A 461 38.19 -11.74 -16.84
N LEU A 462 38.68 -10.90 -17.75
CA LEU A 462 39.10 -11.34 -19.09
C LEU A 462 40.32 -12.27 -19.04
N GLN A 463 41.26 -12.01 -18.16
CA GLN A 463 42.42 -12.89 -17.94
C GLN A 463 41.98 -14.25 -17.38
N SER A 464 41.13 -14.28 -16.37
CA SER A 464 40.57 -15.52 -15.83
C SER A 464 39.82 -16.35 -16.90
N ALA A 465 39.08 -15.67 -17.78
CA ALA A 465 38.42 -16.35 -18.90
C ALA A 465 39.43 -16.94 -19.91
N LEU A 466 40.54 -16.24 -20.16
CA LEU A 466 41.63 -16.73 -21.01
C LEU A 466 42.35 -17.95 -20.42
N GLU A 467 42.60 -17.97 -19.12
CA GLU A 467 43.18 -19.11 -18.39
C GLU A 467 42.28 -20.35 -18.50
N ARG A 468 40.96 -20.16 -18.35
CA ARG A 468 39.96 -21.22 -18.52
C ARG A 468 39.94 -21.81 -19.93
N LEU A 469 40.35 -21.06 -20.97
CA LEU A 469 40.43 -21.58 -22.33
C LEU A 469 41.68 -22.43 -22.58
N ARG A 470 42.68 -22.31 -21.70
CA ARG A 470 43.96 -23.01 -21.83
C ARG A 470 44.00 -24.29 -20.98
N SER A 471 43.12 -24.38 -19.96
CA SER A 471 42.92 -25.56 -19.11
C SER A 471 41.93 -26.54 -19.76
#